data_64421fe4d1f6163ff0ce9cfda0ce1a57
#
_entry.id   64421fe4d1f6163ff0ce9cfda0ce1a57
#
_cell.length_a   1.000
_cell.length_b   1.000
_cell.length_c   1.000
_cell.angle_alpha   90.00
_cell.angle_beta   90.00
_cell.angle_gamma   90.00
#
_symmetry.space_group_name_H-M   'P 1'
#
loop_
_entity.id
_entity.type
_entity.pdbx_description
1 polymer ?
#
loop_
_entity_poly.entity_id
_entity_poly.type
_entity_poly.pdbx_seq_one_letter_code
_entity_poly.pdbx_strand_id
1 'polypeptide(L)'
;MRFLPGLLLLLPFASPFAQAELIDDVNDRGELRIALEGDMRPFGFNEDGHLTGFEVELGEQLAKELDVQASFVPTDATDLLQGVETGKYDVAINHMAMTAELQKRYDFSEPYSYPSAQLIVHKEVSPTQIPLAMRESPLPLTADTVEGATVTLVIPFQKGNPAFQASLDKALQRLKADGRLAALSQKWFGKDTTQPPKP
;
A
#
# COMPACT_ATOMS: atom_id res chain seq x y z
N MET A 1 -21.79 -57.32 -45.30
CA MET A 1 -20.93 -56.12 -45.07
C MET A 1 -21.74 -55.10 -44.25
N ARG A 2 -21.46 -54.98 -42.95
CA ARG A 2 -22.17 -54.06 -42.02
C ARG A 2 -21.20 -52.96 -41.68
N PHE A 3 -21.42 -51.73 -42.16
CA PHE A 3 -20.67 -50.52 -41.79
C PHE A 3 -21.24 -50.01 -40.47
N LEU A 4 -20.42 -49.95 -39.41
CA LEU A 4 -20.68 -49.19 -38.20
C LEU A 4 -20.27 -47.73 -38.44
N PRO A 5 -21.14 -46.75 -38.19
CA PRO A 5 -20.71 -45.37 -38.15
C PRO A 5 -20.04 -45.10 -36.79
N GLY A 6 -18.77 -44.73 -36.83
CA GLY A 6 -18.03 -44.27 -35.65
C GLY A 6 -18.60 -42.93 -35.17
N LEU A 7 -19.15 -42.91 -33.95
CA LEU A 7 -19.59 -41.71 -33.25
C LEU A 7 -18.38 -40.98 -32.72
N LEU A 8 -17.96 -39.89 -33.38
CA LEU A 8 -16.89 -38.99 -32.95
C LEU A 8 -17.44 -38.12 -31.82
N LEU A 9 -17.09 -38.45 -30.57
CA LEU A 9 -17.44 -37.67 -29.40
C LEU A 9 -16.55 -36.42 -29.36
N LEU A 10 -17.07 -35.26 -29.80
CA LEU A 10 -16.46 -33.94 -29.59
C LEU A 10 -16.64 -33.57 -28.12
N LEU A 11 -15.58 -33.77 -27.33
CA LEU A 11 -15.48 -33.20 -25.97
C LEU A 11 -15.31 -31.70 -26.08
N PRO A 12 -16.16 -30.87 -25.48
CA PRO A 12 -15.93 -29.45 -25.41
C PRO A 12 -14.72 -29.22 -24.49
N PHE A 13 -13.62 -28.71 -25.03
CA PHE A 13 -12.54 -28.10 -24.23
C PHE A 13 -13.13 -26.89 -23.56
N ALA A 14 -13.58 -27.04 -22.33
CA ALA A 14 -13.79 -25.93 -21.43
C ALA A 14 -12.38 -25.37 -21.05
N SER A 15 -11.86 -24.45 -21.86
CA SER A 15 -10.73 -23.65 -21.44
C SER A 15 -11.17 -22.86 -20.20
N PRO A 16 -10.51 -22.99 -19.04
CA PRO A 16 -10.74 -22.03 -17.97
C PRO A 16 -10.41 -20.66 -18.57
N PHE A 17 -11.34 -19.73 -18.52
CA PHE A 17 -11.05 -18.34 -18.80
C PHE A 17 -10.00 -17.94 -17.77
N ALA A 18 -8.74 -17.82 -18.18
CA ALA A 18 -7.71 -17.18 -17.39
C ALA A 18 -8.19 -15.74 -17.24
N GLN A 19 -8.62 -15.38 -16.04
CA GLN A 19 -8.93 -14.00 -15.73
C GLN A 19 -7.57 -13.29 -15.75
N ALA A 20 -7.46 -12.22 -16.56
CA ALA A 20 -6.24 -11.41 -16.57
C ALA A 20 -6.00 -10.92 -15.13
N GLU A 21 -4.79 -11.14 -14.63
CA GLU A 21 -4.42 -10.64 -13.32
C GLU A 21 -4.02 -9.16 -13.42
N LEU A 22 -4.14 -8.44 -12.33
CA LEU A 22 -3.79 -7.02 -12.26
C LEU A 22 -2.37 -6.75 -12.76
N ILE A 23 -1.43 -7.70 -12.59
CA ILE A 23 -0.06 -7.56 -13.09
C ILE A 23 0.01 -7.50 -14.62
N ASP A 24 -0.85 -8.25 -15.31
CA ASP A 24 -0.91 -8.24 -16.76
C ASP A 24 -1.43 -6.89 -17.25
N ASP A 25 -2.49 -6.37 -16.64
CA ASP A 25 -3.05 -5.04 -16.96
C ASP A 25 -2.04 -3.91 -16.72
N VAL A 26 -1.26 -3.98 -15.62
CA VAL A 26 -0.20 -3.02 -15.29
C VAL A 26 0.92 -3.08 -16.35
N ASN A 27 1.36 -4.28 -16.72
CA ASN A 27 2.43 -4.49 -17.71
C ASN A 27 1.97 -4.04 -19.11
N ASP A 28 0.77 -4.42 -19.54
CA ASP A 28 0.23 -4.06 -20.86
C ASP A 28 0.07 -2.55 -21.02
N ARG A 29 -0.29 -1.87 -19.93
CA ARG A 29 -0.46 -0.42 -19.88
C ARG A 29 0.90 0.31 -19.77
N GLY A 30 1.91 -0.36 -19.20
CA GLY A 30 3.23 0.21 -18.94
C GLY A 30 3.25 1.21 -17.79
N GLU A 31 2.22 1.22 -16.94
CA GLU A 31 2.14 2.12 -15.78
C GLU A 31 1.47 1.46 -14.56
N LEU A 32 1.96 1.84 -13.37
CA LEU A 32 1.35 1.55 -12.08
C LEU A 32 0.60 2.79 -11.60
N ARG A 33 -0.74 2.72 -11.54
CA ARG A 33 -1.60 3.81 -11.07
C ARG A 33 -1.68 3.78 -9.55
N ILE A 34 -1.14 4.81 -8.92
CA ILE A 34 -0.97 4.91 -7.46
C ILE A 34 -1.87 6.01 -6.92
N ALA A 35 -2.87 5.66 -6.11
CA ALA A 35 -3.71 6.62 -5.42
C ALA A 35 -3.10 7.05 -4.09
N LEU A 36 -3.19 8.37 -3.79
CA LEU A 36 -2.80 8.96 -2.51
C LEU A 36 -3.53 10.30 -2.31
N GLU A 37 -3.61 10.79 -1.07
CA GLU A 37 -4.29 12.07 -0.78
C GLU A 37 -3.42 13.28 -1.16
N GLY A 38 -2.12 13.21 -0.97
CA GLY A 38 -1.19 14.28 -1.37
C GLY A 38 -1.16 15.50 -0.44
N ASP A 39 -1.59 15.34 0.81
CA ASP A 39 -1.64 16.40 1.83
C ASP A 39 -0.99 16.01 3.17
N MET A 40 -0.41 14.79 3.25
CA MET A 40 0.14 14.23 4.49
C MET A 40 1.67 14.22 4.52
N ARG A 41 2.29 15.25 5.13
CA ARG A 41 3.75 15.24 5.38
C ARG A 41 4.12 14.27 6.50
N PRO A 42 5.23 13.56 6.40
CA PRO A 42 6.20 13.47 5.30
C PRO A 42 5.92 12.36 4.28
N PHE A 43 4.73 11.76 4.30
CA PHE A 43 4.36 10.59 3.49
C PHE A 43 4.16 10.94 2.02
N GLY A 44 3.09 11.66 1.69
CA GLY A 44 2.79 12.15 0.35
C GLY A 44 2.15 13.52 0.42
N PHE A 45 2.77 14.52 -0.17
CA PHE A 45 2.27 15.90 -0.09
C PHE A 45 2.70 16.72 -1.31
N ASN A 46 1.95 17.80 -1.55
CA ASN A 46 2.31 18.76 -2.58
C ASN A 46 3.24 19.84 -2.03
N GLU A 47 4.35 20.09 -2.70
CA GLU A 47 5.30 21.15 -2.40
C GLU A 47 5.60 21.92 -3.69
N ASP A 48 5.28 23.20 -3.71
CA ASP A 48 5.48 24.09 -4.87
C ASP A 48 4.86 23.54 -6.19
N GLY A 49 3.70 22.87 -6.09
CA GLY A 49 3.03 22.27 -7.23
C GLY A 49 3.54 20.89 -7.64
N HIS A 50 4.49 20.34 -6.92
CA HIS A 50 5.05 19.01 -7.15
C HIS A 50 4.69 18.03 -6.04
N LEU A 51 4.19 16.86 -6.42
CA LEU A 51 3.93 15.79 -5.48
C LEU A 51 5.26 15.18 -5.03
N THR A 52 5.48 15.05 -3.72
CA THR A 52 6.70 14.55 -3.11
C THR A 52 6.41 13.85 -1.79
N GLY A 53 7.40 13.17 -1.22
CA GLY A 53 7.26 12.49 0.07
C GLY A 53 7.77 11.05 0.03
N PHE A 54 7.80 10.43 1.20
CA PHE A 54 8.27 9.04 1.36
C PHE A 54 7.52 8.06 0.47
N GLU A 55 6.18 8.15 0.43
CA GLU A 55 5.33 7.23 -0.32
C GLU A 55 5.35 7.49 -1.83
N VAL A 56 5.60 8.74 -2.22
CA VAL A 56 5.81 9.08 -3.63
C VAL A 56 7.09 8.45 -4.15
N GLU A 57 8.21 8.64 -3.45
CA GLU A 57 9.49 8.03 -3.83
C GLU A 57 9.45 6.50 -3.72
N LEU A 58 8.72 5.93 -2.75
CA LEU A 58 8.48 4.50 -2.67
C LEU A 58 7.73 3.99 -3.91
N GLY A 59 6.65 4.68 -4.30
CA GLY A 59 5.87 4.33 -5.49
C GLY A 59 6.68 4.36 -6.78
N GLU A 60 7.56 5.36 -6.94
CA GLU A 60 8.51 5.43 -8.07
C GLU A 60 9.47 4.24 -8.09
N GLN A 61 10.03 3.86 -6.93
CA GLN A 61 10.92 2.72 -6.83
C GLN A 61 10.21 1.39 -7.11
N LEU A 62 8.96 1.23 -6.63
CA LEU A 62 8.16 0.03 -6.90
C LEU A 62 7.81 -0.10 -8.38
N ALA A 63 7.36 0.98 -9.02
CA ALA A 63 7.07 0.97 -10.44
C ALA A 63 8.32 0.61 -11.27
N LYS A 64 9.49 1.14 -10.89
CA LYS A 64 10.77 0.80 -11.51
C LYS A 64 11.13 -0.69 -11.34
N GLU A 65 10.88 -1.28 -10.18
CA GLU A 65 11.11 -2.72 -9.94
C GLU A 65 10.15 -3.61 -10.74
N LEU A 66 8.97 -3.09 -11.08
CA LEU A 66 7.98 -3.75 -11.93
C LEU A 66 8.19 -3.48 -13.43
N ASP A 67 9.24 -2.70 -13.79
CA ASP A 67 9.56 -2.28 -15.17
C ASP A 67 8.46 -1.46 -15.85
N VAL A 68 7.75 -0.62 -15.07
CA VAL A 68 6.71 0.28 -15.53
C VAL A 68 6.92 1.71 -15.00
N GLN A 69 6.11 2.66 -15.45
CA GLN A 69 6.12 4.04 -14.95
C GLN A 69 5.16 4.20 -13.74
N ALA A 70 5.53 5.05 -12.78
CA ALA A 70 4.62 5.44 -11.73
C ALA A 70 3.67 6.54 -12.23
N SER A 71 2.37 6.32 -12.04
CA SER A 71 1.31 7.28 -12.37
C SER A 71 0.56 7.64 -11.09
N PHE A 72 0.89 8.78 -10.50
CA PHE A 72 0.27 9.23 -9.25
C PHE A 72 -1.06 9.93 -9.52
N VAL A 73 -2.09 9.51 -8.78
CA VAL A 73 -3.44 10.09 -8.87
C VAL A 73 -3.85 10.63 -7.51
N PRO A 74 -3.64 11.94 -7.26
CA PRO A 74 -4.15 12.58 -6.06
C PRO A 74 -5.68 12.44 -5.99
N THR A 75 -6.18 11.99 -4.85
CA THR A 75 -7.62 11.75 -4.63
C THR A 75 -7.96 12.01 -3.17
N ASP A 76 -9.24 12.04 -2.83
CA ASP A 76 -9.66 12.15 -1.44
C ASP A 76 -9.78 10.77 -0.76
N ALA A 77 -9.82 10.76 0.57
CA ALA A 77 -9.89 9.53 1.37
C ALA A 77 -11.10 8.65 1.02
N THR A 78 -12.20 9.25 0.58
CA THR A 78 -13.44 8.53 0.25
C THR A 78 -13.28 7.73 -1.03
N ASP A 79 -12.69 8.34 -2.07
CA ASP A 79 -12.51 7.74 -3.39
C ASP A 79 -11.31 6.80 -3.46
N LEU A 80 -10.33 6.94 -2.56
CA LEU A 80 -9.05 6.24 -2.60
C LEU A 80 -9.24 4.71 -2.64
N LEU A 81 -9.83 4.13 -1.61
CA LEU A 81 -10.02 2.68 -1.52
C LEU A 81 -11.10 2.17 -2.47
N GLN A 82 -12.17 2.94 -2.69
CA GLN A 82 -13.20 2.58 -3.66
C GLN A 82 -12.64 2.53 -5.08
N GLY A 83 -11.73 3.45 -5.42
CA GLY A 83 -11.05 3.45 -6.71
C GLY A 83 -10.14 2.24 -6.93
N VAL A 84 -9.47 1.75 -5.87
CA VAL A 84 -8.71 0.49 -5.93
C VAL A 84 -9.64 -0.70 -6.15
N GLU A 85 -10.75 -0.79 -5.41
CA GLU A 85 -11.71 -1.89 -5.54
C GLU A 85 -12.34 -1.98 -6.93
N THR A 86 -12.60 -0.83 -7.55
CA THR A 86 -13.20 -0.76 -8.89
C THR A 86 -12.20 -0.78 -10.04
N GLY A 87 -10.89 -0.88 -9.76
CA GLY A 87 -9.83 -0.89 -10.77
C GLY A 87 -9.55 0.47 -11.42
N LYS A 88 -10.04 1.57 -10.83
CA LYS A 88 -9.67 2.93 -11.23
C LYS A 88 -8.20 3.21 -10.94
N TYR A 89 -7.70 2.70 -9.81
CA TYR A 89 -6.31 2.70 -9.38
C TYR A 89 -5.84 1.26 -9.18
N ASP A 90 -4.56 0.99 -9.34
CA ASP A 90 -4.00 -0.35 -9.15
C ASP A 90 -3.67 -0.59 -7.67
N VAL A 91 -3.14 0.44 -7.02
CA VAL A 91 -2.75 0.42 -5.60
C VAL A 91 -3.11 1.74 -4.92
N ALA A 92 -3.21 1.71 -3.58
CA ALA A 92 -3.16 2.90 -2.76
C ALA A 92 -1.88 2.88 -1.91
N ILE A 93 -1.06 3.92 -2.02
CA ILE A 93 0.10 4.13 -1.14
C ILE A 93 -0.17 5.39 -0.33
N ASN A 94 -0.79 5.23 0.84
CA ASN A 94 -1.34 6.31 1.64
C ASN A 94 -1.36 5.95 3.13
N HIS A 95 -0.19 5.64 3.70
CA HIS A 95 0.00 5.28 5.12
C HIS A 95 -1.08 4.35 5.70
N MET A 96 -1.54 3.41 4.87
CA MET A 96 -2.65 2.51 5.19
C MET A 96 -2.22 1.42 6.16
N ALA A 97 -2.98 1.27 7.24
CA ALA A 97 -2.84 0.14 8.16
C ALA A 97 -3.76 -1.02 7.73
N MET A 98 -3.24 -2.25 7.81
CA MET A 98 -4.06 -3.44 7.57
C MET A 98 -5.01 -3.67 8.74
N THR A 99 -6.31 -3.76 8.46
CA THR A 99 -7.35 -4.09 9.43
C THR A 99 -8.14 -5.33 8.99
N ALA A 100 -8.77 -6.03 9.93
CA ALA A 100 -9.61 -7.20 9.62
C ALA A 100 -10.78 -6.85 8.67
N GLU A 101 -11.28 -5.61 8.73
CA GLU A 101 -12.36 -5.15 7.85
C GLU A 101 -11.86 -4.94 6.42
N LEU A 102 -10.71 -4.30 6.25
CA LEU A 102 -10.11 -4.08 4.93
C LEU A 102 -9.66 -5.40 4.27
N GLN A 103 -9.18 -6.38 5.04
CA GLN A 103 -8.81 -7.71 4.53
C GLN A 103 -9.98 -8.48 3.88
N LYS A 104 -11.22 -8.14 4.19
CA LYS A 104 -12.39 -8.74 3.53
C LYS A 104 -12.53 -8.28 2.09
N ARG A 105 -12.07 -7.07 1.76
CA ARG A 105 -12.28 -6.39 0.48
C ARG A 105 -11.02 -6.27 -0.38
N TYR A 106 -9.85 -6.20 0.24
CA TYR A 106 -8.56 -5.96 -0.42
C TYR A 106 -7.58 -7.07 -0.10
N ASP A 107 -6.62 -7.27 -0.98
CA ASP A 107 -5.37 -7.94 -0.68
C ASP A 107 -4.28 -6.86 -0.41
N PHE A 108 -3.18 -7.26 0.21
CA PHE A 108 -2.16 -6.34 0.70
C PHE A 108 -0.76 -6.84 0.38
N SER A 109 0.15 -5.90 0.19
CA SER A 109 1.58 -6.19 0.17
C SER A 109 2.08 -6.65 1.55
N GLU A 110 3.31 -7.19 1.59
CA GLU A 110 4.05 -7.19 2.84
C GLU A 110 4.28 -5.74 3.35
N PRO A 111 4.52 -5.60 4.68
CA PRO A 111 4.73 -4.29 5.27
C PRO A 111 5.93 -3.55 4.67
N TYR A 112 5.78 -2.25 4.39
CA TYR A 112 6.88 -1.40 3.93
C TYR A 112 7.43 -0.49 5.02
N SER A 113 6.66 -0.20 6.08
CA SER A 113 7.11 0.67 7.17
C SER A 113 6.38 0.36 8.48
N TYR A 114 7.05 0.63 9.60
CA TYR A 114 6.56 0.47 10.97
C TYR A 114 6.75 1.78 11.75
N PRO A 115 6.07 2.86 11.37
CA PRO A 115 6.21 4.11 12.10
C PRO A 115 5.63 3.96 13.51
N SER A 116 6.34 4.51 14.49
CA SER A 116 5.83 4.71 15.84
C SER A 116 5.37 6.16 15.97
N ALA A 117 4.13 6.39 16.36
CA ALA A 117 3.66 7.70 16.73
C ALA A 117 4.27 8.05 18.10
N GLN A 118 4.98 9.17 18.20
CA GLN A 118 5.41 9.74 19.48
C GLN A 118 4.60 11.01 19.71
N LEU A 119 3.78 11.01 20.75
CA LEU A 119 3.14 12.23 21.21
C LEU A 119 4.08 12.92 22.18
N ILE A 120 4.71 14.02 21.77
CA ILE A 120 5.49 14.87 22.65
C ILE A 120 4.53 15.86 23.31
N VAL A 121 4.15 15.58 24.56
CA VAL A 121 3.35 16.52 25.37
C VAL A 121 4.33 17.39 26.15
N HIS A 122 4.40 18.68 25.83
CA HIS A 122 5.12 19.63 26.68
C HIS A 122 4.43 19.70 28.05
N LYS A 123 5.21 19.66 29.12
CA LYS A 123 4.76 19.66 30.52
C LYS A 123 3.84 20.84 30.88
N GLU A 124 3.76 21.86 30.03
CA GLU A 124 2.95 23.07 30.20
C GLU A 124 1.66 23.09 29.38
N VAL A 125 1.36 22.04 28.59
CA VAL A 125 0.14 22.00 27.79
C VAL A 125 -1.03 21.55 28.66
N SER A 126 -1.99 22.45 28.86
CA SER A 126 -3.24 22.10 29.55
C SER A 126 -3.98 21.01 28.78
N PRO A 127 -4.59 20.01 29.48
CA PRO A 127 -5.38 18.95 28.82
C PRO A 127 -6.47 19.47 27.87
N THR A 128 -6.92 20.72 28.06
CA THR A 128 -7.90 21.39 27.19
C THR A 128 -7.36 21.79 25.82
N GLN A 129 -6.05 21.82 25.64
CA GLN A 129 -5.40 22.18 24.36
C GLN A 129 -5.08 20.96 23.48
N ILE A 130 -5.31 19.77 24.00
CA ILE A 130 -5.14 18.52 23.22
C ILE A 130 -6.36 18.36 22.31
N PRO A 131 -6.18 18.13 20.98
CA PRO A 131 -7.28 17.88 20.07
C PRO A 131 -8.22 16.78 20.55
N LEU A 132 -9.53 16.93 20.34
CA LEU A 132 -10.55 16.01 20.82
C LEU A 132 -10.29 14.55 20.39
N ALA A 133 -9.83 14.35 19.16
CA ALA A 133 -9.45 13.03 18.62
C ALA A 133 -8.33 12.33 19.43
N MET A 134 -7.46 13.07 20.09
CA MET A 134 -6.42 12.54 20.96
C MET A 134 -6.89 12.32 22.40
N ARG A 135 -7.97 12.98 22.82
CA ARG A 135 -8.56 12.79 24.17
C ARG A 135 -9.36 11.50 24.26
N GLU A 136 -9.89 11.03 23.15
CA GLU A 136 -10.70 9.78 23.08
C GLU A 136 -9.82 8.54 22.83
N SER A 137 -8.51 8.70 22.70
CA SER A 137 -7.58 7.58 22.63
C SER A 137 -7.62 6.79 23.92
N PRO A 138 -7.78 5.45 23.90
CA PRO A 138 -7.81 4.61 25.11
C PRO A 138 -6.45 4.53 25.83
N LEU A 139 -5.42 5.24 25.35
CA LEU A 139 -4.10 5.30 25.97
C LEU A 139 -4.09 6.36 27.08
N PRO A 140 -3.66 6.04 28.31
CA PRO A 140 -3.54 7.01 29.38
C PRO A 140 -2.43 8.03 29.02
N LEU A 141 -2.80 9.31 28.87
CA LEU A 141 -1.89 10.41 28.68
C LEU A 141 -1.17 10.69 30.01
N THR A 142 -0.04 10.07 30.23
CA THR A 142 0.88 10.47 31.30
C THR A 142 1.89 11.47 30.73
N ALA A 143 2.38 12.37 31.61
CA ALA A 143 3.29 13.50 31.23
C ALA A 143 4.66 13.07 30.70
N ASP A 144 4.91 11.78 30.61
CA ASP A 144 6.10 11.17 30.05
C ASP A 144 5.78 10.65 28.65
N THR A 145 6.76 10.62 27.79
CA THR A 145 6.68 10.21 26.37
C THR A 145 5.77 8.98 26.19
N VAL A 146 4.58 9.17 25.63
CA VAL A 146 3.75 8.04 25.26
C VAL A 146 4.33 7.50 23.95
N GLU A 147 5.02 6.37 24.03
CA GLU A 147 5.31 5.60 22.83
C GLU A 147 3.97 5.09 22.26
N GLY A 148 3.56 5.67 21.13
CA GLY A 148 2.37 5.23 20.42
C GLY A 148 2.55 3.80 19.91
N ALA A 149 1.45 3.09 19.78
CA ALA A 149 1.44 1.77 19.15
C ALA A 149 2.11 1.84 17.77
N THR A 150 2.98 0.89 17.47
CA THR A 150 3.58 0.76 16.15
C THR A 150 2.49 0.37 15.16
N VAL A 151 2.35 1.17 14.12
CA VAL A 151 1.43 0.90 13.01
C VAL A 151 2.20 0.16 11.92
N THR A 152 1.60 -0.85 11.34
CA THR A 152 2.15 -1.58 10.21
C THR A 152 1.55 -1.02 8.92
N LEU A 153 2.37 -0.38 8.09
CA LEU A 153 1.93 0.20 6.83
C LEU A 153 2.08 -0.79 5.68
N VAL A 154 1.02 -0.94 4.90
CA VAL A 154 0.87 -1.89 3.78
C VAL A 154 0.22 -1.22 2.58
N ILE A 155 0.34 -1.83 1.41
CA ILE A 155 -0.21 -1.34 0.15
C ILE A 155 -1.43 -2.18 -0.22
N PRO A 156 -2.68 -1.69 -0.10
CA PRO A 156 -3.87 -2.37 -0.58
C PRO A 156 -3.97 -2.33 -2.11
N PHE A 157 -4.46 -3.42 -2.67
CA PHE A 157 -4.81 -3.59 -4.08
C PHE A 157 -6.06 -4.46 -4.23
N GLN A 158 -6.56 -4.57 -5.45
CA GLN A 158 -7.78 -5.34 -5.73
C GLN A 158 -7.62 -6.81 -5.35
N LYS A 159 -8.62 -7.34 -4.63
CA LYS A 159 -8.61 -8.71 -4.13
C LYS A 159 -8.60 -9.75 -5.25
N GLY A 160 -7.88 -10.86 -5.01
CA GLY A 160 -7.85 -12.00 -5.92
C GLY A 160 -6.76 -11.91 -7.00
N ASN A 161 -5.70 -11.14 -6.77
CA ASN A 161 -4.58 -10.94 -7.69
C ASN A 161 -3.25 -11.48 -7.11
N PRO A 162 -3.08 -12.80 -6.92
CA PRO A 162 -1.91 -13.38 -6.26
C PRO A 162 -0.59 -13.16 -7.04
N ALA A 163 -0.61 -13.12 -8.38
CA ALA A 163 0.60 -12.84 -9.14
C ALA A 163 1.02 -11.38 -9.01
N PHE A 164 0.07 -10.44 -8.93
CA PHE A 164 0.36 -9.05 -8.61
C PHE A 164 0.96 -8.92 -7.20
N GLN A 165 0.37 -9.58 -6.20
CA GLN A 165 0.91 -9.62 -4.84
C GLN A 165 2.35 -10.12 -4.83
N ALA A 166 2.63 -11.26 -5.45
CA ALA A 166 3.97 -11.84 -5.50
C ALA A 166 4.99 -10.89 -6.16
N SER A 167 4.58 -10.17 -7.21
CA SER A 167 5.43 -9.21 -7.91
C SER A 167 5.72 -7.97 -7.06
N LEU A 168 4.70 -7.44 -6.38
CA LEU A 168 4.80 -6.29 -5.49
C LEU A 168 5.67 -6.61 -4.27
N ASP A 169 5.45 -7.76 -3.62
CA ASP A 169 6.23 -8.22 -2.47
C ASP A 169 7.70 -8.45 -2.85
N LYS A 170 7.96 -9.04 -4.03
CA LYS A 170 9.32 -9.20 -4.54
C LYS A 170 10.01 -7.85 -4.80
N ALA A 171 9.29 -6.86 -5.31
CA ALA A 171 9.79 -5.50 -5.46
C ALA A 171 10.16 -4.88 -4.10
N LEU A 172 9.26 -4.97 -3.11
CA LEU A 172 9.54 -4.51 -1.74
C LEU A 172 10.74 -5.22 -1.11
N GLN A 173 10.86 -6.54 -1.28
CA GLN A 173 11.99 -7.32 -0.77
C GLN A 173 13.32 -6.87 -1.36
N ARG A 174 13.37 -6.55 -2.66
CA ARG A 174 14.56 -6.00 -3.30
C ARG A 174 14.94 -4.64 -2.73
N LEU A 175 13.96 -3.73 -2.57
CA LEU A 175 14.19 -2.40 -1.98
C LEU A 175 14.69 -2.48 -0.52
N LYS A 176 14.21 -3.49 0.24
CA LYS A 176 14.71 -3.79 1.59
C LYS A 176 16.13 -4.34 1.55
N ALA A 177 16.39 -5.33 0.71
CA ALA A 177 17.65 -6.06 0.66
C ALA A 177 18.84 -5.19 0.21
N ASP A 178 18.62 -4.26 -0.72
CA ASP A 178 19.65 -3.36 -1.24
C ASP A 178 19.76 -2.03 -0.47
N GLY A 179 18.91 -1.83 0.56
CA GLY A 179 18.95 -0.68 1.46
C GLY A 179 18.24 0.57 0.93
N ARG A 180 17.66 0.56 -0.27
CA ARG A 180 16.92 1.73 -0.82
C ARG A 180 15.76 2.13 0.07
N LEU A 181 14.99 1.18 0.57
CA LEU A 181 13.85 1.47 1.44
C LEU A 181 14.29 2.09 2.77
N ALA A 182 15.37 1.58 3.38
CA ALA A 182 15.96 2.15 4.59
C ALA A 182 16.49 3.58 4.34
N ALA A 183 17.11 3.83 3.19
CA ALA A 183 17.60 5.15 2.80
C ALA A 183 16.43 6.17 2.64
N LEU A 184 15.32 5.76 2.03
CA LEU A 184 14.11 6.57 1.94
C LEU A 184 13.54 6.89 3.33
N SER A 185 13.47 5.88 4.20
CA SER A 185 13.02 6.06 5.58
C SER A 185 13.91 7.05 6.35
N GLN A 186 15.22 6.89 6.23
CA GLN A 186 16.18 7.81 6.85
C GLN A 186 16.05 9.25 6.32
N LYS A 187 15.84 9.40 5.01
CA LYS A 187 15.65 10.71 4.36
C LYS A 187 14.43 11.44 4.91
N TRP A 188 13.29 10.75 5.02
CA TRP A 188 12.00 11.38 5.32
C TRP A 188 11.64 11.40 6.80
N PHE A 189 12.10 10.41 7.59
CA PHE A 189 11.76 10.27 9.02
C PHE A 189 12.94 10.47 9.94
N GLY A 190 14.17 10.64 9.41
CA GLY A 190 15.38 10.75 10.21
C GLY A 190 15.80 9.46 10.93
N LYS A 191 15.09 8.35 10.67
CA LYS A 191 15.35 7.03 11.24
C LYS A 191 14.87 5.94 10.29
N ASP A 192 15.39 4.71 10.45
CA ASP A 192 14.90 3.54 9.73
C ASP A 192 13.63 2.99 10.41
N THR A 193 12.50 3.11 9.73
CA THR A 193 11.19 2.57 10.15
C THR A 193 10.81 1.32 9.35
N THR A 194 11.69 0.76 8.55
CA THR A 194 11.40 -0.35 7.63
C THR A 194 11.52 -1.73 8.30
N GLN A 195 12.05 -1.77 9.50
CA GLN A 195 12.17 -2.98 10.31
C GLN A 195 11.08 -3.04 11.38
N PRO A 196 10.52 -4.22 11.65
CA PRO A 196 9.60 -4.36 12.77
C PRO A 196 10.28 -3.96 14.09
N PRO A 197 9.53 -3.41 15.05
CA PRO A 197 10.10 -3.07 16.36
C PRO A 197 10.67 -4.33 17.00
N LYS A 198 11.79 -4.17 17.69
CA LYS A 198 12.36 -5.27 18.49
C LYS A 198 11.42 -5.54 19.66
N PRO A 199 11.17 -6.83 19.97
CA PRO A 199 10.34 -7.22 21.11
C PRO A 199 10.94 -6.77 22.45
#